data_7a859c7bf8caa87fae291e4f9d3e8532
#
_entry.id   7a859c7bf8caa87fae291e4f9d3e8532
#
_cell.length_a   1.000
_cell.length_b   1.000
_cell.length_c   1.000
_cell.angle_alpha   90.00
_cell.angle_beta   90.00
_cell.angle_gamma   90.00
#
_symmetry.space_group_name_H-M   'P 1'
#
loop_
_entity.id
_entity.type
_entity.pdbx_description
1 polymer ?
#
loop_
_entity_poly.entity_id
_entity_poly.type
_entity_poly.pdbx_seq_one_letter_code
_entity_poly.pdbx_strand_id
1 'polypeptide(L)'
;MKLTCLDLEMNQPSGKIIQIGAVIGDTMTGTITQRLRIYINPGEPIDPYITELCGISQDQINQEGIPLADGYRILKDFHQKHSSFINPVTWGGGDSQEIYDQLDEDSRKDWCFGRRWIDAKTMAVTRMVAREDRVYSGGLASTMKKYGLNFQGRKHDAQDDAENTFKMYYHMLQLVRQGDF
;
A
#
# COMPACT_ATOMS: atom_id res chain seq x y z
N MET A 1 15.54 10.71 1.42
CA MET A 1 15.03 10.10 0.16
C MET A 1 13.52 9.99 0.27
N LYS A 2 12.82 10.40 -0.79
CA LYS A 2 11.37 10.27 -0.88
C LYS A 2 11.00 8.98 -1.59
N LEU A 3 10.05 8.22 -1.07
CA LEU A 3 9.57 6.99 -1.70
C LEU A 3 8.05 6.83 -1.55
N THR A 4 7.47 6.07 -2.48
CA THR A 4 6.05 5.73 -2.47
C THR A 4 5.82 4.54 -1.56
N CYS A 5 4.87 4.66 -0.63
CA CYS A 5 4.21 3.49 -0.04
C CYS A 5 2.84 3.33 -0.69
N LEU A 6 2.42 2.10 -0.92
CA LEU A 6 1.21 1.77 -1.67
C LEU A 6 0.49 0.61 -1.00
N ASP A 7 -0.83 0.63 -1.11
CA ASP A 7 -1.74 -0.43 -0.71
C ASP A 7 -2.95 -0.49 -1.64
N LEU A 8 -3.64 -1.63 -1.69
CA LEU A 8 -4.80 -1.89 -2.54
C LEU A 8 -5.95 -2.45 -1.72
N GLU A 9 -7.18 -2.02 -2.05
CA GLU A 9 -8.38 -2.75 -1.65
C GLU A 9 -8.98 -3.46 -2.87
N MET A 10 -9.46 -4.67 -2.65
CA MET A 10 -9.96 -5.53 -3.72
C MET A 10 -11.35 -6.07 -3.42
N ASN A 11 -12.19 -6.14 -4.45
CA ASN A 11 -13.52 -6.75 -4.37
C ASN A 11 -13.43 -8.28 -4.23
N GLN A 12 -14.45 -8.90 -3.68
CA GLN A 12 -14.55 -10.34 -3.55
C GLN A 12 -15.79 -10.87 -4.31
N PRO A 13 -15.77 -12.10 -4.80
CA PRO A 13 -14.63 -13.04 -4.84
C PRO A 13 -13.68 -12.82 -6.03
N SER A 14 -13.93 -11.79 -6.84
CA SER A 14 -13.21 -11.55 -8.11
C SER A 14 -11.76 -11.17 -7.96
N GLY A 15 -11.37 -10.57 -6.83
CA GLY A 15 -10.05 -9.98 -6.62
C GLY A 15 -9.81 -8.68 -7.40
N LYS A 16 -10.83 -8.09 -8.03
CA LYS A 16 -10.65 -6.84 -8.78
C LYS A 16 -10.36 -5.65 -7.87
N ILE A 17 -9.40 -4.84 -8.26
CA ILE A 17 -9.01 -3.63 -7.53
C ILE A 17 -10.18 -2.64 -7.52
N ILE A 18 -10.49 -2.10 -6.33
CA ILE A 18 -11.53 -1.10 -6.09
C ILE A 18 -10.99 0.20 -5.46
N GLN A 19 -9.81 0.14 -4.87
CA GLN A 19 -9.13 1.34 -4.37
C GLN A 19 -7.62 1.18 -4.50
N ILE A 20 -6.95 2.26 -4.88
CA ILE A 20 -5.50 2.41 -4.82
C ILE A 20 -5.20 3.52 -3.83
N GLY A 21 -4.42 3.23 -2.81
CA GLY A 21 -3.91 4.18 -1.85
C GLY A 21 -2.41 4.34 -1.96
N ALA A 22 -1.91 5.58 -1.96
CA ALA A 22 -0.47 5.81 -1.97
C ALA A 22 -0.08 7.06 -1.17
N VAL A 23 1.10 7.01 -0.58
CA VAL A 23 1.71 8.17 0.06
C VAL A 23 3.15 8.32 -0.35
N ILE A 24 3.66 9.56 -0.33
CA ILE A 24 5.09 9.84 -0.45
C ILE A 24 5.64 10.14 0.95
N GLY A 25 6.52 9.29 1.41
CA GLY A 25 7.21 9.45 2.68
C GLY A 25 8.67 9.83 2.52
N ASP A 26 9.15 10.75 3.36
CA ASP A 26 10.56 11.09 3.43
C ASP A 26 11.28 10.25 4.50
N THR A 27 12.19 9.38 4.07
CA THR A 27 12.91 8.45 4.94
C THR A 27 13.90 9.13 5.89
N MET A 28 14.23 10.39 5.70
CA MET A 28 15.12 11.13 6.62
C MET A 28 14.35 11.72 7.79
N THR A 29 13.17 12.27 7.50
CA THR A 29 12.37 13.00 8.49
C THR A 29 11.19 12.19 9.06
N GLY A 30 10.77 11.12 8.37
CA GLY A 30 9.57 10.37 8.72
C GLY A 30 8.26 11.07 8.34
N THR A 31 8.33 12.17 7.61
CA THR A 31 7.15 12.94 7.23
C THR A 31 6.51 12.42 5.95
N ILE A 32 5.17 12.42 5.90
CA ILE A 32 4.41 12.17 4.68
C ILE A 32 4.18 13.50 3.99
N THR A 33 4.63 13.62 2.75
CA THR A 33 4.62 14.87 1.98
C THR A 33 3.48 14.94 0.96
N GLN A 34 3.00 13.81 0.49
CA GLN A 34 1.90 13.69 -0.47
C GLN A 34 1.03 12.48 -0.15
N ARG A 35 -0.24 12.54 -0.52
CA ARG A 35 -1.23 11.47 -0.38
C ARG A 35 -2.04 11.33 -1.66
N LEU A 36 -2.44 10.11 -1.97
CA LEU A 36 -3.26 9.76 -3.13
C LEU A 36 -4.28 8.71 -2.73
N ARG A 37 -5.53 8.92 -3.09
CA ARG A 37 -6.61 7.94 -3.01
C ARG A 37 -7.35 7.93 -4.34
N ILE A 38 -7.52 6.75 -4.91
CA ILE A 38 -8.20 6.56 -6.19
C ILE A 38 -9.20 5.43 -6.02
N TYR A 39 -10.46 5.68 -6.33
CA TYR A 39 -11.47 4.64 -6.44
C TYR A 39 -11.49 4.07 -7.85
N ILE A 40 -11.51 2.74 -7.95
CA ILE A 40 -11.51 2.02 -9.22
C ILE A 40 -12.87 1.34 -9.39
N ASN A 41 -13.48 1.55 -10.56
CA ASN A 41 -14.70 0.84 -10.90
C ASN A 41 -14.35 -0.55 -11.44
N PRO A 42 -14.66 -1.64 -10.72
CA PRO A 42 -14.32 -3.00 -11.13
C PRO A 42 -15.21 -3.52 -12.28
N GLY A 43 -16.24 -2.76 -12.68
CA GLY A 43 -17.25 -3.19 -13.67
C GLY A 43 -18.19 -4.28 -13.17
N GLU A 44 -18.34 -4.41 -11.85
CA GLU A 44 -19.21 -5.38 -11.18
C GLU A 44 -19.68 -4.80 -9.84
N PRO A 45 -20.75 -5.37 -9.23
CA PRO A 45 -21.19 -4.95 -7.90
C PRO A 45 -20.12 -5.19 -6.83
N ILE A 46 -20.03 -4.26 -5.88
CA ILE A 46 -19.17 -4.40 -4.71
C ILE A 46 -19.82 -5.41 -3.74
N ASP A 47 -19.04 -6.37 -3.29
CA ASP A 47 -19.49 -7.35 -2.31
C ASP A 47 -19.86 -6.65 -0.98
N PRO A 48 -21.04 -6.96 -0.40
CA PRO A 48 -21.47 -6.35 0.86
C PRO A 48 -20.48 -6.54 2.01
N TYR A 49 -19.79 -7.68 2.09
CA TYR A 49 -18.74 -7.92 3.08
C TYR A 49 -17.56 -6.95 2.90
N ILE A 50 -17.17 -6.68 1.64
CA ILE A 50 -16.11 -5.73 1.34
C ILE A 50 -16.54 -4.29 1.70
N THR A 51 -17.81 -3.93 1.42
CA THR A 51 -18.37 -2.64 1.86
C THR A 51 -18.30 -2.50 3.39
N GLU A 52 -18.62 -3.54 4.15
CA GLU A 52 -18.51 -3.53 5.62
C GLU A 52 -17.05 -3.41 6.07
N LEU A 53 -16.14 -4.15 5.45
CA LEU A 53 -14.72 -4.23 5.81
C LEU A 53 -13.98 -2.92 5.53
N CYS A 54 -13.97 -2.45 4.28
CA CYS A 54 -13.21 -1.26 3.86
C CYS A 54 -14.03 0.03 3.79
N GLY A 55 -15.39 -0.05 3.87
CA GLY A 55 -16.30 1.08 3.85
C GLY A 55 -16.54 1.69 2.48
N ILE A 56 -16.08 1.05 1.44
CA ILE A 56 -16.29 1.49 0.07
C ILE A 56 -17.65 1.00 -0.39
N SER A 57 -18.60 1.93 -0.60
CA SER A 57 -19.95 1.60 -1.04
C SER A 57 -20.05 1.52 -2.58
N GLN A 58 -21.09 0.82 -3.05
CA GLN A 58 -21.43 0.83 -4.48
C GLN A 58 -21.70 2.25 -5.00
N ASP A 59 -22.38 3.08 -4.21
CA ASP A 59 -22.69 4.46 -4.60
C ASP A 59 -21.41 5.29 -4.75
N GLN A 60 -20.43 5.09 -3.89
CA GLN A 60 -19.13 5.74 -4.00
C GLN A 60 -18.39 5.31 -5.27
N ILE A 61 -18.37 4.02 -5.58
CA ILE A 61 -17.77 3.52 -6.82
C ILE A 61 -18.49 4.07 -8.06
N ASN A 62 -19.82 4.18 -8.00
CA ASN A 62 -20.60 4.74 -9.13
C ASN A 62 -20.31 6.24 -9.36
N GLN A 63 -20.02 7.00 -8.30
CA GLN A 63 -19.78 8.44 -8.37
C GLN A 63 -18.32 8.80 -8.63
N GLU A 64 -17.38 8.09 -8.02
CA GLU A 64 -15.96 8.45 -7.98
C GLU A 64 -15.06 7.43 -8.68
N GLY A 65 -15.57 6.21 -8.93
CA GLY A 65 -14.78 5.11 -9.51
C GLY A 65 -14.43 5.35 -10.98
N ILE A 66 -13.15 5.24 -11.30
CA ILE A 66 -12.62 5.37 -12.66
C ILE A 66 -12.09 4.02 -13.17
N PRO A 67 -11.88 3.84 -14.49
CA PRO A 67 -11.23 2.65 -15.02
C PRO A 67 -9.83 2.44 -14.43
N LEU A 68 -9.41 1.18 -14.26
CA LEU A 68 -8.11 0.86 -13.68
C LEU A 68 -6.93 1.47 -14.47
N ALA A 69 -7.02 1.49 -15.81
CA ALA A 69 -5.99 2.11 -16.66
C ALA A 69 -5.79 3.60 -16.35
N ASP A 70 -6.89 4.33 -16.10
CA ASP A 70 -6.83 5.74 -15.70
C ASP A 70 -6.28 5.90 -14.28
N GLY A 71 -6.71 5.04 -13.36
CA GLY A 71 -6.17 5.00 -12.00
C GLY A 71 -4.67 4.72 -11.97
N TYR A 72 -4.20 3.76 -12.76
CA TYR A 72 -2.78 3.47 -12.93
C TYR A 72 -2.00 4.67 -13.49
N ARG A 73 -2.54 5.37 -14.49
CA ARG A 73 -1.89 6.57 -15.04
C ARG A 73 -1.71 7.65 -13.96
N ILE A 74 -2.74 7.90 -13.15
CA ILE A 74 -2.65 8.85 -12.03
C ILE A 74 -1.61 8.40 -11.00
N LEU A 75 -1.59 7.12 -10.62
CA LEU A 75 -0.60 6.55 -9.71
C LEU A 75 0.81 6.66 -10.26
N LYS A 76 1.02 6.36 -11.54
CA LYS A 76 2.30 6.50 -12.25
C LYS A 76 2.80 7.94 -12.18
N ASP A 77 1.96 8.90 -12.57
CA ASP A 77 2.32 10.34 -12.56
C ASP A 77 2.66 10.80 -11.13
N PHE A 78 1.88 10.38 -10.14
CA PHE A 78 2.15 10.66 -8.74
C PHE A 78 3.50 10.08 -8.30
N HIS A 79 3.78 8.83 -8.63
CA HIS A 79 5.04 8.17 -8.29
C HIS A 79 6.23 8.86 -8.97
N GLN A 80 6.18 9.05 -10.29
CA GLN A 80 7.28 9.65 -11.06
C GLN A 80 7.57 11.09 -10.65
N LYS A 81 6.54 11.85 -10.30
CA LYS A 81 6.69 13.25 -9.90
C LYS A 81 7.27 13.42 -8.50
N HIS A 82 6.96 12.53 -7.58
CA HIS A 82 7.19 12.75 -6.16
C HIS A 82 8.17 11.76 -5.50
N SER A 83 8.32 10.55 -6.04
CA SER A 83 9.25 9.56 -5.54
C SER A 83 10.64 9.75 -6.15
N SER A 84 11.68 9.55 -5.33
CA SER A 84 13.07 9.50 -5.79
C SER A 84 13.61 8.07 -5.91
N PHE A 85 12.73 7.08 -5.77
CA PHE A 85 13.09 5.66 -5.84
C PHE A 85 12.04 4.89 -6.64
N ILE A 86 12.50 4.03 -7.56
CA ILE A 86 11.65 3.34 -8.53
C ILE A 86 10.76 2.23 -7.92
N ASN A 87 11.16 1.68 -6.77
CA ASN A 87 10.40 0.58 -6.15
C ASN A 87 9.54 1.11 -5.01
N PRO A 88 8.22 0.96 -5.06
CA PRO A 88 7.35 1.25 -3.92
C PRO A 88 7.62 0.35 -2.70
N VAL A 89 7.10 0.76 -1.56
CA VAL A 89 7.02 -0.01 -0.32
C VAL A 89 5.58 -0.45 -0.12
N THR A 90 5.38 -1.73 0.24
CA THR A 90 4.07 -2.31 0.56
C THR A 90 4.11 -3.04 1.89
N TRP A 91 2.94 -3.38 2.44
CA TRP A 91 2.82 -4.26 3.59
C TRP A 91 2.53 -5.69 3.15
N GLY A 92 3.54 -6.48 2.93
CA GLY A 92 3.47 -7.80 2.31
C GLY A 92 3.68 -7.73 0.80
N GLY A 93 3.64 -8.88 0.15
CA GLY A 93 3.78 -9.01 -1.29
C GLY A 93 2.42 -9.16 -1.98
N GLY A 94 2.41 -8.90 -3.29
CA GLY A 94 1.24 -9.14 -4.14
C GLY A 94 0.77 -7.90 -4.89
N ASP A 95 0.74 -6.72 -4.26
CA ASP A 95 0.17 -5.50 -4.86
C ASP A 95 0.74 -5.18 -6.25
N SER A 96 2.05 -5.37 -6.42
CA SER A 96 2.70 -5.17 -7.73
C SER A 96 2.14 -6.09 -8.80
N GLN A 97 1.95 -7.37 -8.45
CA GLN A 97 1.43 -8.38 -9.36
C GLN A 97 -0.05 -8.13 -9.65
N GLU A 98 -0.83 -7.80 -8.61
CA GLU A 98 -2.26 -7.51 -8.75
C GLU A 98 -2.52 -6.32 -9.70
N ILE A 99 -1.77 -5.23 -9.56
CA ILE A 99 -1.90 -4.11 -10.50
C ILE A 99 -1.50 -4.56 -11.91
N TYR A 100 -0.35 -5.21 -12.06
CA TYR A 100 0.17 -5.59 -13.37
C TYR A 100 -0.77 -6.55 -14.11
N ASP A 101 -1.30 -7.56 -13.42
CA ASP A 101 -2.16 -8.60 -14.02
C ASP A 101 -3.52 -8.07 -14.44
N GLN A 102 -4.05 -7.08 -13.72
CA GLN A 102 -5.36 -6.49 -14.01
C GLN A 102 -5.31 -5.35 -15.04
N LEU A 103 -4.12 -4.82 -15.37
CA LEU A 103 -3.96 -3.80 -16.41
C LEU A 103 -4.12 -4.42 -17.81
N ASP A 104 -4.62 -3.61 -18.74
CA ASP A 104 -4.60 -3.93 -20.17
C ASP A 104 -3.16 -3.94 -20.74
N GLU A 105 -3.02 -4.48 -21.95
CA GLU A 105 -1.70 -4.65 -22.59
C GLU A 105 -0.96 -3.32 -22.81
N ASP A 106 -1.69 -2.26 -23.17
CA ASP A 106 -1.07 -0.97 -23.44
C ASP A 106 -0.59 -0.30 -22.16
N SER A 107 -1.36 -0.37 -21.08
CA SER A 107 -0.95 0.10 -19.76
C SER A 107 0.26 -0.69 -19.20
N ARG A 108 0.34 -2.01 -19.47
CA ARG A 108 1.50 -2.84 -19.08
C ARG A 108 2.78 -2.44 -19.80
N LYS A 109 2.72 -2.04 -21.07
CA LYS A 109 3.89 -1.53 -21.82
C LYS A 109 4.47 -0.27 -21.18
N ASP A 110 3.63 0.49 -20.50
CA ASP A 110 3.99 1.73 -19.85
C ASP A 110 4.31 1.56 -18.34
N TRP A 111 4.63 0.33 -17.90
CA TRP A 111 4.95 0.01 -16.52
C TRP A 111 6.14 0.83 -16.00
N CYS A 112 5.92 1.60 -14.93
CA CYS A 112 6.92 2.56 -14.44
C CYS A 112 7.68 2.09 -13.20
N PHE A 113 7.21 1.04 -12.55
CA PHE A 113 7.80 0.56 -11.31
C PHE A 113 8.92 -0.46 -11.56
N GLY A 114 9.88 -0.52 -10.64
CA GLY A 114 10.88 -1.60 -10.65
C GLY A 114 10.27 -2.95 -10.23
N ARG A 115 11.05 -4.01 -10.43
CA ARG A 115 10.61 -5.40 -10.18
C ARG A 115 10.70 -5.81 -8.71
N ARG A 116 11.42 -5.06 -7.88
CA ARG A 116 11.74 -5.45 -6.49
C ARG A 116 11.15 -4.44 -5.52
N TRP A 117 9.86 -4.53 -5.30
CA TRP A 117 9.21 -3.71 -4.30
C TRP A 117 9.71 -4.07 -2.90
N ILE A 118 9.67 -3.11 -2.00
CA ILE A 118 10.12 -3.30 -0.63
C ILE A 118 8.93 -3.81 0.19
N ASP A 119 9.06 -5.00 0.73
CA ASP A 119 8.08 -5.57 1.66
C ASP A 119 8.44 -5.17 3.11
N ALA A 120 7.73 -4.20 3.65
CA ALA A 120 7.91 -3.74 5.02
C ALA A 120 7.55 -4.79 6.07
N LYS A 121 6.64 -5.71 5.75
CA LYS A 121 6.29 -6.83 6.63
C LYS A 121 7.45 -7.80 6.79
N THR A 122 8.13 -8.12 5.69
CA THR A 122 9.33 -8.99 5.74
C THR A 122 10.42 -8.38 6.63
N MET A 123 10.63 -7.07 6.59
CA MET A 123 11.59 -6.41 7.50
C MET A 123 11.18 -6.57 8.97
N ALA A 124 9.91 -6.32 9.29
CA ALA A 124 9.39 -6.47 10.66
C ALA A 124 9.49 -7.92 11.17
N VAL A 125 9.15 -8.89 10.31
CA VAL A 125 9.25 -10.33 10.64
C VAL A 125 10.71 -10.74 10.84
N THR A 126 11.62 -10.30 9.96
CA THR A 126 13.06 -10.61 10.08
C THR A 126 13.61 -10.16 11.43
N ARG A 127 13.27 -8.95 11.85
CA ARG A 127 13.69 -8.46 13.18
C ARG A 127 13.09 -9.28 14.33
N MET A 128 11.81 -9.67 14.23
CA MET A 128 11.19 -10.52 15.26
C MET A 128 11.89 -11.87 15.36
N VAL A 129 12.21 -12.50 14.24
CA VAL A 129 12.96 -13.76 14.23
C VAL A 129 14.33 -13.58 14.87
N ALA A 130 15.05 -12.52 14.51
CA ALA A 130 16.38 -12.25 15.05
C ALA A 130 16.42 -11.95 16.56
N ARG A 131 15.36 -11.33 17.11
CA ARG A 131 15.30 -10.89 18.51
C ARG A 131 14.52 -11.83 19.43
N GLU A 132 13.49 -12.46 18.93
CA GLU A 132 12.52 -13.20 19.75
C GLU A 132 12.50 -14.71 19.44
N ASP A 133 13.24 -15.14 18.42
CA ASP A 133 13.27 -16.52 17.90
C ASP A 133 11.85 -17.06 17.60
N ARG A 134 10.99 -16.20 17.09
CA ARG A 134 9.63 -16.56 16.69
C ARG A 134 9.11 -15.73 15.52
N VAL A 135 8.20 -16.34 14.75
CA VAL A 135 7.52 -15.67 13.65
C VAL A 135 6.14 -15.19 14.11
N TYR A 136 5.81 -13.97 13.75
CA TYR A 136 4.48 -13.41 13.92
C TYR A 136 3.89 -13.03 12.56
N SER A 137 2.76 -13.61 12.22
CA SER A 137 2.07 -13.42 10.95
C SER A 137 0.87 -12.46 11.01
N GLY A 138 0.91 -11.49 11.91
CA GLY A 138 -0.18 -10.52 12.06
C GLY A 138 -0.25 -9.50 10.93
N GLY A 139 -1.43 -8.88 10.77
CA GLY A 139 -1.62 -7.75 9.86
C GLY A 139 -0.90 -6.48 10.32
N LEU A 140 -0.92 -5.43 9.50
CA LEU A 140 -0.23 -4.16 9.73
C LEU A 140 -0.50 -3.58 11.12
N ALA A 141 -1.77 -3.34 11.46
CA ALA A 141 -2.15 -2.70 12.73
C ALA A 141 -1.69 -3.48 13.97
N SER A 142 -1.77 -4.82 13.93
CA SER A 142 -1.33 -5.66 15.05
C SER A 142 0.19 -5.70 15.17
N THR A 143 0.92 -5.64 14.05
CA THR A 143 2.37 -5.52 14.05
C THR A 143 2.80 -4.14 14.56
N MET A 144 2.20 -3.05 14.10
CA MET A 144 2.45 -1.69 14.60
C MET A 144 2.30 -1.64 16.14
N LYS A 145 1.21 -2.22 16.67
CA LYS A 145 0.98 -2.28 18.13
C LYS A 145 2.14 -2.98 18.87
N LYS A 146 2.70 -4.06 18.32
CA LYS A 146 3.85 -4.74 18.91
C LYS A 146 5.10 -3.87 18.97
N TYR A 147 5.27 -2.97 18.01
CA TYR A 147 6.36 -2.00 17.96
C TYR A 147 6.04 -0.69 18.70
N GLY A 148 4.95 -0.64 19.48
CA GLY A 148 4.54 0.56 20.22
C GLY A 148 3.96 1.67 19.35
N LEU A 149 3.61 1.38 18.11
CA LEU A 149 3.01 2.32 17.17
C LEU A 149 1.49 2.20 17.15
N ASN A 150 0.80 3.33 17.01
CA ASN A 150 -0.64 3.37 16.87
C ASN A 150 -1.02 3.52 15.39
N PHE A 151 -1.92 2.65 14.94
CA PHE A 151 -2.55 2.78 13.63
C PHE A 151 -3.42 4.04 13.59
N GLN A 152 -3.33 4.82 12.53
CA GLN A 152 -4.10 6.05 12.35
C GLN A 152 -5.02 5.92 11.13
N GLY A 153 -6.23 6.46 11.23
CA GLY A 153 -7.23 6.36 10.19
C GLY A 153 -8.03 5.06 10.26
N ARG A 154 -8.60 4.66 9.13
CA ARG A 154 -9.43 3.46 8.99
C ARG A 154 -8.59 2.30 8.46
N LYS A 155 -8.66 1.15 9.12
CA LYS A 155 -8.12 -0.11 8.58
C LYS A 155 -8.92 -0.50 7.34
N HIS A 156 -8.23 -1.08 6.38
CA HIS A 156 -8.82 -1.44 5.09
C HIS A 156 -9.35 -0.22 4.32
N ASP A 157 -8.66 0.90 4.46
CA ASP A 157 -8.65 2.01 3.52
C ASP A 157 -7.24 2.09 2.96
N ALA A 158 -7.08 1.88 1.67
CA ALA A 158 -5.77 1.72 1.05
C ALA A 158 -4.84 2.93 1.27
N GLN A 159 -5.37 4.17 1.33
CA GLN A 159 -4.53 5.33 1.63
C GLN A 159 -4.06 5.32 3.10
N ASP A 160 -4.94 4.99 4.03
CA ASP A 160 -4.61 4.95 5.45
C ASP A 160 -3.65 3.77 5.73
N ASP A 161 -3.83 2.61 5.06
CA ASP A 161 -2.93 1.46 5.17
C ASP A 161 -1.55 1.78 4.55
N ALA A 162 -1.48 2.45 3.41
CA ALA A 162 -0.22 2.93 2.83
C ALA A 162 0.51 3.93 3.75
N GLU A 163 -0.22 4.83 4.43
CA GLU A 163 0.34 5.76 5.42
C GLU A 163 0.93 5.03 6.63
N ASN A 164 0.22 4.07 7.17
CA ASN A 164 0.68 3.28 8.31
C ASN A 164 1.81 2.32 7.93
N THR A 165 1.81 1.80 6.70
CA THR A 165 2.94 1.06 6.13
C THR A 165 4.20 1.91 6.08
N PHE A 166 4.10 3.18 5.65
CA PHE A 166 5.25 4.10 5.70
C PHE A 166 5.73 4.35 7.12
N LYS A 167 4.84 4.57 8.09
CA LYS A 167 5.21 4.77 9.50
C LYS A 167 5.94 3.56 10.06
N MET A 168 5.46 2.36 9.76
CA MET A 168 6.10 1.12 10.17
C MET A 168 7.47 0.95 9.50
N TYR A 169 7.55 1.17 8.19
CA TYR A 169 8.82 1.12 7.44
C TYR A 169 9.85 2.13 7.98
N TYR A 170 9.42 3.37 8.22
CA TYR A 170 10.29 4.39 8.81
C TYR A 170 10.80 3.99 10.19
N HIS A 171 9.94 3.42 11.03
CA HIS A 171 10.35 2.89 12.33
C HIS A 171 11.43 1.80 12.18
N MET A 172 11.27 0.86 11.24
CA MET A 172 12.31 -0.14 10.94
C MET A 172 13.63 0.51 10.52
N LEU A 173 13.57 1.54 9.67
CA LEU A 173 14.77 2.29 9.27
C LEU A 173 15.46 2.95 10.47
N GLN A 174 14.71 3.46 11.44
CA GLN A 174 15.28 4.05 12.64
C GLN A 174 15.99 3.01 13.50
N LEU A 175 15.41 1.82 13.67
CA LEU A 175 16.06 0.73 14.39
C LEU A 175 17.36 0.30 13.70
N VAL A 176 17.38 0.19 12.37
CA VAL A 176 18.61 -0.09 11.61
C VAL A 176 19.69 0.99 11.86
N ARG A 177 19.31 2.27 11.81
CA ARG A 177 20.24 3.39 12.05
C ARG A 177 20.82 3.41 13.44
N GLN A 178 20.08 2.92 14.43
CA GLN A 178 20.49 2.83 15.84
C GLN A 178 21.31 1.56 16.13
N GLY A 179 21.46 0.66 15.17
CA GLY A 179 22.10 -0.64 15.37
C GLY A 179 21.24 -1.63 16.16
N ASP A 180 19.92 -1.39 16.21
CA ASP A 180 18.95 -2.21 16.96
C ASP A 180 18.05 -3.06 16.03
N PHE A 181 18.56 -3.48 14.90
CA PHE A 181 17.83 -4.31 13.95
C PHE A 181 18.06 -5.81 14.17
#